data_ffbc554f0a28686a5cb70293ab4cb5fd
#
_entry.id   ffbc554f0a28686a5cb70293ab4cb5fd
#
_cell.length_a   1.000
_cell.length_b   1.000
_cell.length_c   1.000
_cell.angle_alpha   90.00
_cell.angle_beta   90.00
_cell.angle_gamma   90.00
#
_symmetry.space_group_name_H-M   'P 1'
#
loop_
_entity.id
_entity.type
_entity.pdbx_description
1 polymer ?
#
loop_
_entity_poly.entity_id
_entity_poly.type
_entity_poly.pdbx_seq_one_letter_code
_entity_poly.pdbx_strand_id
1 'polypeptide(L)'
;MKTRVLIKEGEYRLSKAGVMDAHIDSEELYCFLTGCDRVVLFLNKEQEADKETEEAYFKLIEKRAARVPLQHITGTQEFMGFEFKVSPDVLIPRQETEILVTEAARTLIEGRKSAAHAKAQKRGKLFRMFSSPPEYDVLDLCCGSGAIGVSLAKICEDISVTASDISKKALAIAGENARKNRVEIEFVCGDLFAAIKSGDQMDPKADPAAGSSGAGGSGRPLWPSRLQGKGSRVQRFDMIVSNPPYIKRSSIAVLQEEVKSHEPMLALDGGEDGLDYYRRIIDEAHDYLKSGGWLFLEIGFDQGEALRKMIMDTGRYSVPEIIHDLAGRDRVVKCRKKKPE
;
A
#
# COMPACT_ATOMS: atom_id res chain seq x y z
N MET A 1 24.93 27.88 15.40
CA MET A 1 23.87 27.88 16.48
C MET A 1 23.88 26.52 17.16
N LYS A 2 23.60 26.43 18.49
CA LYS A 2 23.47 25.10 19.14
C LYS A 2 22.30 24.32 18.56
N THR A 3 22.49 23.02 18.35
CA THR A 3 21.48 22.12 17.74
C THR A 3 20.12 22.20 18.43
N ARG A 4 20.10 22.23 19.77
CA ARG A 4 18.83 22.38 20.52
C ARG A 4 18.10 23.69 20.24
N VAL A 5 18.83 24.77 19.96
CA VAL A 5 18.25 26.10 19.65
C VAL A 5 17.71 26.09 18.23
N LEU A 6 18.45 25.46 17.32
CA LEU A 6 18.04 25.29 15.92
C LEU A 6 16.72 24.52 15.80
N ILE A 7 16.62 23.38 16.51
CA ILE A 7 15.40 22.56 16.51
C ILE A 7 14.22 23.31 17.14
N LYS A 8 14.43 24.02 18.26
CA LYS A 8 13.36 24.82 18.87
C LYS A 8 12.86 25.95 17.97
N GLU A 9 13.74 26.56 17.20
CA GLU A 9 13.33 27.56 16.21
C GLU A 9 12.54 26.89 15.08
N GLY A 10 12.94 25.70 14.62
CA GLY A 10 12.18 24.91 13.67
C GLY A 10 10.77 24.56 14.20
N GLU A 11 10.68 24.00 15.40
CA GLU A 11 9.42 23.70 16.09
C GLU A 11 8.51 24.92 16.16
N TYR A 12 9.06 26.08 16.57
CA TYR A 12 8.29 27.31 16.65
C TYR A 12 7.71 27.74 15.29
N ARG A 13 8.51 27.67 14.21
CA ARG A 13 8.03 28.01 12.85
C ARG A 13 6.95 27.05 12.37
N LEU A 14 7.13 25.74 12.59
CA LEU A 14 6.15 24.74 12.24
C LEU A 14 4.84 24.90 13.03
N SER A 15 4.93 25.16 14.34
CA SER A 15 3.75 25.43 15.20
C SER A 15 2.99 26.65 14.71
N LYS A 16 3.67 27.73 14.36
CA LYS A 16 3.03 28.94 13.76
C LYS A 16 2.34 28.66 12.44
N ALA A 17 2.86 27.73 11.65
CA ALA A 17 2.27 27.29 10.40
C ALA A 17 1.11 26.29 10.58
N GLY A 18 0.76 25.95 11.83
CA GLY A 18 -0.32 25.04 12.16
C GLY A 18 0.01 23.55 11.92
N VAL A 19 1.28 23.19 11.90
CA VAL A 19 1.71 21.79 11.86
C VAL A 19 1.47 21.17 13.23
N MET A 20 0.70 20.07 13.28
CA MET A 20 0.28 19.47 14.57
C MET A 20 1.46 18.84 15.33
N ASP A 21 2.31 18.10 14.63
CA ASP A 21 3.45 17.38 15.21
C ASP A 21 4.76 18.17 15.08
N ALA A 22 4.70 19.51 15.25
CA ALA A 22 5.80 20.44 14.97
C ALA A 22 7.11 20.07 15.68
N HIS A 23 7.04 19.57 16.92
CA HIS A 23 8.21 19.12 17.67
C HIS A 23 8.85 17.89 17.03
N ILE A 24 8.03 16.88 16.73
CA ILE A 24 8.49 15.63 16.12
C ILE A 24 9.06 15.91 14.73
N ASP A 25 8.34 16.68 13.91
CA ASP A 25 8.74 16.98 12.55
C ASP A 25 10.05 17.77 12.50
N SER A 26 10.26 18.70 13.46
CA SER A 26 11.50 19.47 13.53
C SER A 26 12.72 18.60 13.84
N GLU A 27 12.57 17.61 14.74
CA GLU A 27 13.63 16.64 15.07
C GLU A 27 13.90 15.69 13.89
N GLU A 28 12.85 15.13 13.28
CA GLU A 28 12.96 14.21 12.15
C GLU A 28 13.63 14.87 10.93
N LEU A 29 13.30 16.14 10.63
CA LEU A 29 13.95 16.89 9.56
C LEU A 29 15.44 17.13 9.82
N TYR A 30 15.82 17.36 11.08
CA TYR A 30 17.24 17.48 11.44
C TYR A 30 17.95 16.12 11.32
N CYS A 31 17.34 15.05 11.85
CA CYS A 31 17.89 13.70 11.71
C CYS A 31 18.04 13.29 10.25
N PHE A 32 17.02 13.56 9.43
CA PHE A 32 17.07 13.31 7.99
C PHE A 32 18.24 14.05 7.31
N LEU A 33 18.41 15.34 7.62
CA LEU A 33 19.47 16.16 7.02
C LEU A 33 20.87 15.66 7.38
N THR A 34 21.07 15.29 8.65
CA THR A 34 22.41 14.94 9.20
C THR A 34 22.71 13.45 9.15
N GLY A 35 21.71 12.61 8.83
CA GLY A 35 21.83 11.15 8.84
C GLY A 35 21.95 10.56 10.26
N CYS A 36 21.66 11.33 11.32
CA CYS A 36 21.69 10.85 12.69
C CYS A 36 20.32 10.28 13.13
N ASP A 37 20.33 9.44 14.13
CA ASP A 37 19.09 9.03 14.82
C ASP A 37 18.78 9.99 16.01
N ARG A 38 17.58 9.82 16.59
CA ARG A 38 17.11 10.65 17.71
C ARG A 38 17.97 10.50 18.97
N VAL A 39 18.59 9.35 19.19
CA VAL A 39 19.48 9.12 20.35
C VAL A 39 20.74 9.95 20.18
N VAL A 40 21.36 9.90 18.98
CA VAL A 40 22.52 10.70 18.63
C VAL A 40 22.19 12.20 18.69
N LEU A 41 21.04 12.60 18.18
CA LEU A 41 20.54 13.98 18.29
C LEU A 41 20.46 14.43 19.75
N PHE A 42 19.84 13.62 20.62
CA PHE A 42 19.69 13.93 22.04
C PHE A 42 21.06 14.11 22.75
N LEU A 43 22.02 13.23 22.45
CA LEU A 43 23.38 13.28 23.03
C LEU A 43 24.15 14.51 22.56
N ASN A 44 23.93 14.96 21.33
CA ASN A 44 24.67 16.03 20.68
C ASN A 44 23.95 17.39 20.67
N LYS A 45 22.83 17.53 21.38
CA LYS A 45 21.98 18.74 21.38
C LYS A 45 22.68 20.06 21.77
N GLU A 46 23.80 19.97 22.51
CA GLU A 46 24.60 21.13 22.92
C GLU A 46 25.71 21.47 21.91
N GLN A 47 25.97 20.63 20.91
CA GLN A 47 26.94 20.91 19.87
C GLN A 47 26.43 22.02 18.94
N GLU A 48 27.37 22.75 18.35
CA GLU A 48 27.01 23.77 17.35
C GLU A 48 26.88 23.14 15.96
N ALA A 49 25.76 23.39 15.32
CA ALA A 49 25.59 23.13 13.90
C ALA A 49 26.40 24.16 13.10
N ASP A 50 27.01 23.73 12.00
CA ASP A 50 27.67 24.65 11.07
C ASP A 50 26.62 25.44 10.26
N LYS A 51 27.06 26.48 9.57
CA LYS A 51 26.15 27.35 8.81
C LYS A 51 25.48 26.64 7.65
N GLU A 52 26.14 25.71 7.02
CA GLU A 52 25.57 24.94 5.89
C GLU A 52 24.41 24.07 6.37
N THR A 53 24.60 23.37 7.49
CA THR A 53 23.55 22.58 8.16
C THR A 53 22.39 23.47 8.62
N GLU A 54 22.67 24.64 9.22
CA GLU A 54 21.61 25.58 9.63
C GLU A 54 20.75 26.03 8.43
N GLU A 55 21.38 26.45 7.35
CA GLU A 55 20.68 26.93 6.14
C GLU A 55 19.88 25.81 5.47
N ALA A 56 20.47 24.62 5.35
CA ALA A 56 19.79 23.45 4.79
C ALA A 56 18.58 23.04 5.65
N TYR A 57 18.75 23.03 6.97
CA TYR A 57 17.67 22.71 7.90
C TYR A 57 16.49 23.68 7.77
N PHE A 58 16.75 24.98 7.75
CA PHE A 58 15.66 25.94 7.61
C PHE A 58 14.93 25.84 6.26
N LYS A 59 15.60 25.45 5.18
CA LYS A 59 14.93 25.15 3.90
C LYS A 59 13.97 23.99 4.02
N LEU A 60 14.30 22.95 4.81
CA LEU A 60 13.37 21.83 5.07
C LEU A 60 12.21 22.29 5.94
N ILE A 61 12.48 23.08 6.98
CA ILE A 61 11.44 23.68 7.84
C ILE A 61 10.48 24.55 7.02
N GLU A 62 10.97 25.37 6.09
CA GLU A 62 10.15 26.21 5.21
C GLU A 62 9.22 25.33 4.33
N LYS A 63 9.74 24.26 3.75
CA LYS A 63 8.90 23.30 2.99
C LYS A 63 7.81 22.70 3.87
N ARG A 64 8.16 22.27 5.09
CA ARG A 64 7.20 21.68 6.01
C ARG A 64 6.18 22.72 6.52
N ALA A 65 6.60 23.96 6.78
CA ALA A 65 5.73 25.07 7.13
C ALA A 65 4.76 25.45 5.99
N ALA A 66 5.15 25.23 4.73
CA ALA A 66 4.24 25.30 3.58
C ALA A 66 3.29 24.09 3.49
N ARG A 67 3.17 23.29 4.55
CA ARG A 67 2.28 22.12 4.71
C ARG A 67 2.60 20.95 3.78
N VAL A 68 3.79 20.89 3.18
CA VAL A 68 4.26 19.68 2.49
C VAL A 68 4.40 18.55 3.53
N PRO A 69 3.83 17.37 3.30
CA PRO A 69 3.98 16.24 4.22
C PRO A 69 5.45 15.95 4.53
N LEU A 70 5.75 15.61 5.80
CA LEU A 70 7.09 15.24 6.21
C LEU A 70 7.65 14.14 5.30
N GLN A 71 6.86 13.13 5.00
CA GLN A 71 7.23 11.98 4.18
C GLN A 71 7.54 12.36 2.73
N HIS A 72 6.91 13.40 2.18
CA HIS A 72 7.26 13.90 0.86
C HIS A 72 8.58 14.69 0.87
N ILE A 73 8.97 15.27 2.03
CA ILE A 73 10.25 15.95 2.19
C ILE A 73 11.38 14.94 2.37
N THR A 74 11.17 13.90 3.18
CA THR A 74 12.15 12.83 3.44
C THR A 74 12.18 11.78 2.35
N GLY A 75 11.09 11.67 1.56
CA GLY A 75 10.95 10.69 0.48
C GLY A 75 10.60 9.28 0.94
N THR A 76 10.40 9.05 2.24
CA THR A 76 10.15 7.72 2.80
C THR A 76 9.06 7.70 3.86
N GLN A 77 8.43 6.53 4.02
CA GLN A 77 7.47 6.20 5.07
C GLN A 77 7.74 4.79 5.58
N GLU A 78 7.77 4.62 6.90
CA GLU A 78 7.77 3.30 7.51
C GLU A 78 6.34 2.73 7.53
N PHE A 79 6.19 1.45 7.17
CA PHE A 79 4.92 0.73 7.18
C PHE A 79 5.19 -0.76 7.40
N MET A 80 4.51 -1.39 8.35
CA MET A 80 4.74 -2.80 8.75
C MET A 80 6.19 -3.11 9.16
N GLY A 81 6.94 -2.13 9.64
CA GLY A 81 8.37 -2.25 9.95
C GLY A 81 9.29 -2.28 8.72
N PHE A 82 8.78 -1.94 7.54
CA PHE A 82 9.53 -1.82 6.31
C PHE A 82 9.54 -0.39 5.82
N GLU A 83 10.62 0.03 5.16
CA GLU A 83 10.73 1.37 4.60
C GLU A 83 10.22 1.41 3.15
N PHE A 84 9.30 2.33 2.89
CA PHE A 84 8.70 2.57 1.58
C PHE A 84 9.10 3.95 1.04
N LYS A 85 9.49 4.02 -0.22
CA LYS A 85 9.58 5.26 -0.96
C LYS A 85 8.19 5.82 -1.21
N VAL A 86 8.04 7.12 -1.02
CA VAL A 86 6.81 7.85 -1.30
C VAL A 86 7.10 9.13 -2.08
N SER A 87 6.11 9.64 -2.78
CA SER A 87 6.15 10.90 -3.53
C SER A 87 4.72 11.44 -3.68
N PRO A 88 4.53 12.66 -4.22
CA PRO A 88 3.21 13.20 -4.52
C PRO A 88 2.36 12.38 -5.49
N ASP A 89 2.91 11.34 -6.11
CA ASP A 89 2.20 10.47 -7.05
C ASP A 89 1.50 9.28 -6.37
N VAL A 90 1.67 9.07 -5.04
CA VAL A 90 1.07 7.98 -4.26
C VAL A 90 0.51 8.47 -2.93
N LEU A 91 -0.51 7.79 -2.44
CA LEU A 91 -0.95 7.95 -1.05
C LEU A 91 0.19 7.52 -0.12
N ILE A 92 0.49 8.32 0.90
CA ILE A 92 1.42 7.94 1.96
C ILE A 92 0.79 6.79 2.76
N PRO A 93 1.45 5.63 2.90
CA PRO A 93 0.92 4.50 3.68
C PRO A 93 0.50 4.91 5.09
N ARG A 94 -0.71 4.53 5.49
CA ARG A 94 -1.30 4.86 6.79
C ARG A 94 -1.16 3.71 7.76
N GLN A 95 -0.98 4.01 9.04
CA GLN A 95 -0.89 2.97 10.09
C GLN A 95 -2.17 2.11 10.16
N GLU A 96 -3.33 2.71 9.90
CA GLU A 96 -4.60 1.97 9.87
C GLU A 96 -4.62 0.88 8.79
N THR A 97 -3.93 1.07 7.68
CA THR A 97 -3.80 0.07 6.61
C THR A 97 -3.01 -1.18 7.07
N GLU A 98 -2.19 -1.08 8.13
CA GLU A 98 -1.49 -2.22 8.72
C GLU A 98 -2.47 -3.28 9.27
N ILE A 99 -3.68 -2.87 9.65
CA ILE A 99 -4.75 -3.77 10.09
C ILE A 99 -5.17 -4.70 8.93
N LEU A 100 -5.34 -4.13 7.73
CA LEU A 100 -5.65 -4.90 6.53
C LEU A 100 -4.58 -5.95 6.25
N VAL A 101 -3.30 -5.53 6.25
CA VAL A 101 -2.16 -6.44 6.01
C VAL A 101 -2.09 -7.53 7.06
N THR A 102 -2.23 -7.17 8.33
CA THR A 102 -2.16 -8.11 9.46
C THR A 102 -3.25 -9.18 9.36
N GLU A 103 -4.49 -8.78 9.07
CA GLU A 103 -5.62 -9.71 8.97
C GLU A 103 -5.56 -10.59 7.71
N ALA A 104 -5.09 -10.02 6.59
CA ALA A 104 -4.86 -10.77 5.37
C ALA A 104 -3.74 -11.81 5.57
N ALA A 105 -2.60 -11.42 6.13
CA ALA A 105 -1.48 -12.30 6.43
C ALA A 105 -1.89 -13.43 7.42
N ARG A 106 -2.62 -13.09 8.48
CA ARG A 106 -3.16 -14.08 9.43
C ARG A 106 -4.01 -15.12 8.71
N THR A 107 -4.92 -14.68 7.85
CA THR A 107 -5.82 -15.57 7.08
C THR A 107 -5.03 -16.51 6.15
N LEU A 108 -4.00 -16.02 5.47
CA LEU A 108 -3.12 -16.83 4.61
C LEU A 108 -2.34 -17.87 5.43
N ILE A 109 -1.75 -17.45 6.56
CA ILE A 109 -0.97 -18.33 7.43
C ILE A 109 -1.84 -19.43 8.05
N GLU A 110 -3.04 -19.11 8.54
CA GLU A 110 -3.99 -20.10 9.09
C GLU A 110 -4.49 -21.07 8.02
N GLY A 111 -4.78 -20.59 6.82
CA GLY A 111 -5.16 -21.41 5.67
C GLY A 111 -4.07 -22.45 5.33
N ARG A 112 -2.80 -22.03 5.34
CA ARG A 112 -1.65 -22.94 5.13
C ARG A 112 -1.53 -24.02 6.20
N LYS A 113 -1.68 -23.66 7.48
CA LYS A 113 -1.65 -24.64 8.59
C LYS A 113 -2.74 -25.69 8.40
N SER A 114 -3.96 -25.26 8.04
CA SER A 114 -5.09 -26.17 7.80
C SER A 114 -4.86 -27.06 6.59
N ALA A 115 -4.34 -26.52 5.48
CA ALA A 115 -4.01 -27.28 4.28
C ALA A 115 -2.85 -28.28 4.52
N ALA A 116 -1.83 -27.88 5.27
CA ALA A 116 -0.71 -28.75 5.64
C ALA A 116 -1.15 -29.94 6.51
N HIS A 117 -2.05 -29.72 7.47
CA HIS A 117 -2.66 -30.80 8.26
C HIS A 117 -3.46 -31.77 7.39
N ALA A 118 -4.27 -31.25 6.47
CA ALA A 118 -5.05 -32.10 5.56
C ALA A 118 -4.17 -32.92 4.59
N LYS A 119 -3.06 -32.35 4.10
CA LYS A 119 -2.06 -33.05 3.26
C LYS A 119 -1.24 -34.07 4.05
N ALA A 120 -0.89 -33.79 5.31
CA ALA A 120 -0.14 -34.70 6.17
C ALA A 120 -0.94 -35.97 6.50
N GLN A 121 -2.27 -35.88 6.58
CA GLN A 121 -3.15 -37.02 6.73
C GLN A 121 -3.24 -37.89 5.46
N LYS A 122 -2.94 -37.35 4.28
CA LYS A 122 -3.11 -38.03 2.99
C LYS A 122 -1.80 -38.56 2.36
N ARG A 123 -0.61 -38.13 2.77
CA ARG A 123 0.67 -38.51 2.13
C ARG A 123 1.84 -38.59 3.12
N GLY A 124 2.65 -39.69 2.99
CA GLY A 124 3.87 -39.91 3.75
C GLY A 124 4.99 -38.89 3.47
N LYS A 125 5.94 -38.81 4.41
CA LYS A 125 6.99 -37.78 4.61
C LYS A 125 8.01 -37.49 3.48
N LEU A 126 7.93 -38.07 2.29
CA LEU A 126 9.06 -38.14 1.35
C LEU A 126 9.06 -37.09 0.19
N PHE A 127 8.17 -36.11 0.14
CA PHE A 127 8.04 -35.23 -1.04
C PHE A 127 8.34 -33.72 -0.82
N ARG A 128 9.25 -33.38 0.07
CA ARG A 128 9.56 -31.99 0.44
C ARG A 128 10.77 -31.34 -0.28
N MET A 129 11.34 -31.99 -1.32
CA MET A 129 12.64 -31.55 -1.89
C MET A 129 12.58 -30.82 -3.24
N PHE A 130 11.41 -30.50 -3.77
CA PHE A 130 11.32 -29.66 -4.99
C PHE A 130 10.45 -28.45 -4.69
N SER A 131 10.94 -27.26 -5.07
CA SER A 131 10.23 -25.97 -4.94
C SER A 131 8.77 -26.10 -5.43
N SER A 132 7.84 -26.13 -4.49
CA SER A 132 6.42 -26.10 -4.83
C SER A 132 6.08 -24.71 -5.36
N PRO A 133 5.19 -24.60 -6.36
CA PRO A 133 4.67 -23.31 -6.79
C PRO A 133 4.01 -22.62 -5.58
N PRO A 134 3.96 -21.26 -5.56
CA PRO A 134 3.33 -20.52 -4.46
C PRO A 134 1.95 -21.09 -4.14
N GLU A 135 1.64 -21.18 -2.86
CA GLU A 135 0.41 -21.81 -2.40
C GLU A 135 -0.81 -20.93 -2.61
N TYR A 136 -0.63 -19.60 -2.59
CA TYR A 136 -1.71 -18.63 -2.75
C TYR A 136 -1.38 -17.55 -3.78
N ASP A 137 -2.37 -17.27 -4.64
CA ASP A 137 -2.35 -16.13 -5.54
C ASP A 137 -3.13 -14.96 -4.90
N VAL A 138 -2.47 -13.82 -4.71
CA VAL A 138 -3.02 -12.61 -4.08
C VAL A 138 -3.06 -11.47 -5.09
N LEU A 139 -4.18 -10.75 -5.16
CA LEU A 139 -4.31 -9.52 -5.93
C LEU A 139 -4.42 -8.32 -4.99
N ASP A 140 -3.52 -7.34 -5.17
CA ASP A 140 -3.56 -6.02 -4.52
C ASP A 140 -4.12 -5.00 -5.52
N LEU A 141 -5.38 -4.59 -5.35
CA LEU A 141 -6.06 -3.61 -6.19
C LEU A 141 -5.89 -2.19 -5.63
N CYS A 142 -5.65 -1.21 -6.50
CA CYS A 142 -5.36 0.18 -6.11
C CYS A 142 -4.11 0.23 -5.22
N CYS A 143 -3.03 -0.42 -5.68
CA CYS A 143 -1.86 -0.69 -4.84
C CYS A 143 -1.06 0.55 -4.43
N GLY A 144 -1.21 1.69 -5.12
CA GLY A 144 -0.49 2.92 -4.83
C GLY A 144 1.02 2.73 -4.75
N SER A 145 1.61 2.95 -3.57
CA SER A 145 3.05 2.72 -3.31
C SER A 145 3.43 1.24 -3.25
N GLY A 146 2.47 0.31 -3.35
CA GLY A 146 2.68 -1.13 -3.19
C GLY A 146 2.77 -1.59 -1.74
N ALA A 147 2.43 -0.74 -0.76
CA ALA A 147 2.64 -1.01 0.66
C ALA A 147 1.96 -2.32 1.12
N ILE A 148 0.73 -2.60 0.69
CA ILE A 148 0.00 -3.82 1.06
C ILE A 148 0.66 -5.05 0.43
N GLY A 149 0.78 -5.06 -0.91
CA GLY A 149 1.30 -6.21 -1.66
C GLY A 149 2.73 -6.56 -1.30
N VAL A 150 3.62 -5.55 -1.17
CA VAL A 150 5.02 -5.73 -0.75
C VAL A 150 5.10 -6.29 0.67
N SER A 151 4.32 -5.76 1.61
CA SER A 151 4.31 -6.26 2.99
C SER A 151 3.80 -7.69 3.08
N LEU A 152 2.72 -8.04 2.35
CA LEU A 152 2.22 -9.41 2.29
C LEU A 152 3.27 -10.36 1.72
N ALA A 153 3.92 -10.00 0.61
CA ALA A 153 4.99 -10.80 0.00
C ALA A 153 6.21 -10.96 0.92
N LYS A 154 6.45 -10.00 1.81
CA LYS A 154 7.55 -10.04 2.78
C LYS A 154 7.24 -10.91 4.00
N ILE A 155 5.99 -10.85 4.48
CA ILE A 155 5.55 -11.53 5.71
C ILE A 155 5.16 -12.99 5.42
N CYS A 156 4.54 -13.25 4.26
CA CYS A 156 4.02 -14.55 3.89
C CYS A 156 4.94 -15.22 2.88
N GLU A 157 5.60 -16.31 3.28
CA GLU A 157 6.34 -17.16 2.34
C GLU A 157 5.36 -17.88 1.39
N ASP A 158 5.82 -18.22 0.18
CA ASP A 158 5.08 -19.00 -0.84
C ASP A 158 3.74 -18.39 -1.27
N ILE A 159 3.65 -17.06 -1.39
CA ILE A 159 2.56 -16.37 -2.09
C ILE A 159 3.07 -15.75 -3.39
N SER A 160 2.17 -15.62 -4.36
CA SER A 160 2.38 -14.84 -5.58
C SER A 160 1.49 -13.62 -5.53
N VAL A 161 2.08 -12.43 -5.60
CA VAL A 161 1.34 -11.17 -5.56
C VAL A 161 1.31 -10.55 -6.94
N THR A 162 0.11 -10.23 -7.41
CA THR A 162 -0.14 -9.31 -8.52
C THR A 162 -0.66 -8.02 -7.94
N ALA A 163 -0.07 -6.89 -8.29
CA ALA A 163 -0.49 -5.56 -7.84
C ALA A 163 -0.95 -4.72 -9.03
N SER A 164 -2.08 -4.06 -8.90
CA SER A 164 -2.63 -3.23 -9.96
C SER A 164 -2.96 -1.82 -9.49
N ASP A 165 -2.72 -0.86 -10.40
CA ASP A 165 -3.10 0.54 -10.21
C ASP A 165 -3.38 1.18 -11.58
N ILE A 166 -4.22 2.19 -11.60
CA ILE A 166 -4.49 2.98 -12.81
C ILE A 166 -3.34 3.95 -13.13
N SER A 167 -2.59 4.35 -12.10
CA SER A 167 -1.47 5.29 -12.19
C SER A 167 -0.16 4.56 -12.51
N LYS A 168 0.37 4.78 -13.71
CA LYS A 168 1.72 4.28 -14.09
C LYS A 168 2.81 4.81 -13.16
N LYS A 169 2.66 6.02 -12.64
CA LYS A 169 3.62 6.61 -11.71
C LYS A 169 3.59 5.91 -10.34
N ALA A 170 2.39 5.57 -9.86
CA ALA A 170 2.24 4.79 -8.64
C ALA A 170 2.90 3.41 -8.80
N LEU A 171 2.65 2.72 -9.92
CA LEU A 171 3.28 1.42 -10.21
C LEU A 171 4.80 1.50 -10.32
N ALA A 172 5.37 2.60 -10.82
CA ALA A 172 6.81 2.79 -10.84
C ALA A 172 7.39 2.85 -9.41
N ILE A 173 6.73 3.60 -8.51
CA ILE A 173 7.10 3.68 -7.09
C ILE A 173 6.93 2.32 -6.40
N ALA A 174 5.81 1.62 -6.64
CA ALA A 174 5.56 0.28 -6.10
C ALA A 174 6.65 -0.72 -6.55
N GLY A 175 7.09 -0.64 -7.81
CA GLY A 175 8.19 -1.44 -8.33
C GLY A 175 9.54 -1.13 -7.67
N GLU A 176 9.82 0.14 -7.35
CA GLU A 176 11.00 0.52 -6.56
C GLU A 176 10.91 -0.03 -5.14
N ASN A 177 9.73 0.03 -4.51
CA ASN A 177 9.49 -0.49 -3.17
C ASN A 177 9.61 -2.01 -3.11
N ALA A 178 9.12 -2.73 -4.11
CA ALA A 178 9.31 -4.18 -4.20
C ALA A 178 10.80 -4.54 -4.28
N ARG A 179 11.58 -3.85 -5.13
CA ARG A 179 13.04 -4.05 -5.23
C ARG A 179 13.77 -3.73 -3.93
N LYS A 180 13.46 -2.57 -3.30
CA LYS A 180 14.05 -2.15 -2.03
C LYS A 180 13.82 -3.18 -0.93
N ASN A 181 12.61 -3.74 -0.87
CA ASN A 181 12.22 -4.75 0.11
C ASN A 181 12.54 -6.20 -0.32
N ARG A 182 13.16 -6.39 -1.50
CA ARG A 182 13.63 -7.70 -2.02
C ARG A 182 12.49 -8.71 -2.14
N VAL A 183 11.37 -8.29 -2.70
CA VAL A 183 10.23 -9.15 -3.04
C VAL A 183 9.91 -9.07 -4.53
N GLU A 184 9.35 -10.16 -5.06
CA GLU A 184 8.89 -10.24 -6.45
C GLU A 184 7.38 -10.04 -6.50
N ILE A 185 6.95 -9.04 -7.28
CA ILE A 185 5.54 -8.69 -7.48
C ILE A 185 5.32 -8.48 -8.97
N GLU A 186 4.23 -9.01 -9.49
CA GLU A 186 3.76 -8.74 -10.84
C GLU A 186 2.91 -7.46 -10.84
N PHE A 187 3.27 -6.48 -11.70
CA PHE A 187 2.57 -5.21 -11.79
C PHE A 187 1.76 -5.11 -13.08
N VAL A 188 0.49 -4.71 -12.98
CA VAL A 188 -0.41 -4.48 -14.12
C VAL A 188 -1.07 -3.11 -14.02
N CYS A 189 -1.10 -2.39 -15.15
CA CYS A 189 -1.68 -1.05 -15.21
C CYS A 189 -3.09 -1.10 -15.77
N GLY A 190 -4.05 -0.49 -15.08
CA GLY A 190 -5.41 -0.34 -15.57
C GLY A 190 -6.43 -0.08 -14.46
N ASP A 191 -7.67 0.16 -14.87
CA ASP A 191 -8.77 0.47 -13.98
C ASP A 191 -9.36 -0.81 -13.38
N LEU A 192 -9.09 -1.04 -12.09
CA LEU A 192 -9.54 -2.20 -11.32
C LEU A 192 -9.26 -3.52 -12.08
N PHE A 193 -10.28 -4.34 -12.28
CA PHE A 193 -10.15 -5.64 -12.93
C PHE A 193 -9.90 -5.58 -14.44
N ALA A 194 -10.11 -4.43 -15.08
CA ALA A 194 -9.73 -4.26 -16.49
C ALA A 194 -8.23 -4.47 -16.71
N ALA A 195 -7.39 -4.11 -15.73
CA ALA A 195 -5.96 -4.40 -15.73
C ALA A 195 -5.66 -5.90 -15.88
N ILE A 196 -6.42 -6.74 -15.16
CA ILE A 196 -6.23 -8.19 -15.16
C ILE A 196 -6.71 -8.82 -16.47
N LYS A 197 -7.75 -8.25 -17.10
CA LYS A 197 -8.28 -8.73 -18.39
C LYS A 197 -7.32 -8.45 -19.55
N SER A 198 -6.73 -7.25 -19.58
CA SER A 198 -5.83 -6.84 -20.67
C SER A 198 -4.51 -7.59 -20.62
N GLY A 199 -4.04 -7.98 -19.45
CA GLY A 199 -2.74 -8.60 -19.26
C GLY A 199 -1.57 -7.66 -19.60
N ASP A 200 -1.82 -6.35 -19.66
CA ASP A 200 -0.81 -5.33 -19.95
C ASP A 200 0.15 -5.21 -18.77
N GLN A 201 1.18 -6.06 -18.80
CA GLN A 201 2.25 -6.04 -17.82
C GLN A 201 3.10 -4.79 -17.97
N MET A 202 3.37 -4.13 -16.88
CA MET A 202 4.29 -3.01 -16.82
C MET A 202 5.68 -3.50 -16.41
N ASP A 203 6.71 -3.18 -17.22
CA ASP A 203 8.09 -3.30 -16.77
C ASP A 203 8.40 -2.14 -15.81
N PRO A 204 8.56 -2.40 -14.53
CA PRO A 204 8.86 -1.35 -13.55
C PRO A 204 10.24 -0.69 -13.73
N LYS A 205 11.04 -1.17 -14.71
CA LYS A 205 12.32 -0.56 -15.10
C LYS A 205 12.18 0.39 -16.29
N ALA A 206 11.03 0.41 -16.96
CA ALA A 206 10.79 1.34 -18.05
C ALA A 206 10.69 2.76 -17.48
N ASP A 207 11.57 3.64 -17.91
CA ASP A 207 11.55 5.06 -17.55
C ASP A 207 10.22 5.68 -18.04
N PRO A 208 9.35 6.16 -17.15
CA PRO A 208 8.09 6.80 -17.53
C PRO A 208 8.27 8.08 -18.37
N ALA A 209 9.49 8.64 -18.47
CA ALA A 209 9.84 9.80 -19.25
C ALA A 209 10.32 9.47 -20.67
N ALA A 210 10.59 8.20 -21.00
CA ALA A 210 10.97 7.78 -22.34
C ALA A 210 9.72 7.68 -23.22
N GLY A 211 9.40 8.78 -23.89
CA GLY A 211 8.38 8.82 -24.94
C GLY A 211 8.58 7.70 -25.96
N SER A 212 7.50 7.13 -26.42
CA SER A 212 7.41 6.06 -27.41
C SER A 212 8.17 6.39 -28.72
N SER A 213 9.44 6.06 -28.76
CA SER A 213 10.19 5.91 -30.01
C SER A 213 10.76 4.50 -30.03
N GLY A 214 10.21 3.70 -30.97
CA GLY A 214 10.52 2.31 -31.09
C GLY A 214 11.99 2.05 -31.39
N ALA A 215 12.50 0.99 -30.78
CA ALA A 215 13.48 0.08 -31.38
C ALA A 215 13.73 -1.10 -30.44
N GLY A 216 13.64 -2.29 -30.97
CA GLY A 216 13.77 -3.57 -30.34
C GLY A 216 15.02 -3.72 -29.46
N GLY A 217 14.77 -3.87 -28.17
CA GLY A 217 15.73 -4.40 -27.22
C GLY A 217 15.16 -5.72 -26.69
N SER A 218 15.74 -6.85 -27.11
CA SER A 218 15.40 -8.19 -26.64
C SER A 218 15.88 -8.42 -25.23
N GLY A 219 15.33 -7.68 -24.26
CA GLY A 219 15.49 -7.97 -22.84
C GLY A 219 14.35 -8.90 -22.42
N ARG A 220 14.62 -10.21 -22.33
CA ARG A 220 13.70 -11.14 -21.68
C ARG A 220 13.39 -10.63 -20.26
N PRO A 221 12.10 -10.59 -19.85
CA PRO A 221 11.75 -10.35 -18.46
C PRO A 221 12.52 -11.33 -17.58
N LEU A 222 13.08 -10.87 -16.46
CA LEU A 222 13.88 -11.69 -15.54
C LEU A 222 13.10 -12.82 -14.87
N TRP A 223 11.78 -12.89 -15.08
CA TRP A 223 10.88 -13.96 -14.60
C TRP A 223 9.84 -14.32 -15.65
N PRO A 224 9.48 -15.60 -15.73
CA PRO A 224 8.40 -16.03 -16.61
C PRO A 224 7.07 -15.46 -16.11
N SER A 225 6.47 -14.58 -16.92
CA SER A 225 5.13 -14.06 -16.66
C SER A 225 4.12 -15.21 -16.57
N ARG A 226 3.40 -15.29 -15.49
CA ARG A 226 2.31 -16.26 -15.30
C ARG A 226 1.09 -15.94 -16.17
N LEU A 227 0.98 -14.69 -16.63
CA LEU A 227 -0.09 -14.24 -17.52
C LEU A 227 0.14 -14.67 -18.98
N GLN A 228 1.40 -14.91 -19.38
CA GLN A 228 1.72 -15.42 -20.72
C GLN A 228 1.64 -16.95 -20.77
N GLY A 229 0.57 -17.49 -21.31
CA GLY A 229 0.55 -18.90 -21.72
C GLY A 229 -0.67 -19.74 -21.39
N LYS A 230 -1.72 -19.18 -20.82
CA LYS A 230 -3.00 -19.91 -20.69
C LYS A 230 -4.06 -19.20 -21.51
N GLY A 231 -4.31 -19.70 -22.73
CA GLY A 231 -5.38 -19.22 -23.58
C GLY A 231 -6.67 -18.95 -22.78
N SER A 232 -7.28 -17.80 -22.99
CA SER A 232 -8.61 -17.29 -22.55
C SER A 232 -9.14 -17.64 -21.14
N ARG A 233 -8.33 -18.13 -20.20
CA ARG A 233 -8.79 -18.40 -18.84
C ARG A 233 -8.51 -17.16 -17.98
N VAL A 234 -9.58 -16.55 -17.46
CA VAL A 234 -9.50 -15.46 -16.48
C VAL A 234 -8.65 -15.92 -15.30
N GLN A 235 -7.59 -15.17 -14.96
CA GLN A 235 -6.78 -15.43 -13.77
C GLN A 235 -7.66 -15.29 -12.52
N ARG A 236 -7.53 -16.22 -11.57
CA ARG A 236 -8.29 -16.23 -10.33
C ARG A 236 -7.38 -16.28 -9.13
N PHE A 237 -7.74 -15.55 -8.10
CA PHE A 237 -6.98 -15.32 -6.89
C PHE A 237 -7.58 -16.04 -5.68
N ASP A 238 -6.73 -16.45 -4.76
CA ASP A 238 -7.16 -16.97 -3.46
C ASP A 238 -7.58 -15.83 -2.54
N MET A 239 -6.98 -14.63 -2.76
CA MET A 239 -7.30 -13.44 -1.99
C MET A 239 -7.20 -12.20 -2.88
N ILE A 240 -8.16 -11.29 -2.70
CA ILE A 240 -8.12 -9.92 -3.23
C ILE A 240 -8.09 -8.99 -2.04
N VAL A 241 -7.12 -8.08 -2.00
CA VAL A 241 -6.99 -7.00 -1.02
C VAL A 241 -7.08 -5.66 -1.73
N SER A 242 -7.66 -4.65 -1.11
CA SER A 242 -7.69 -3.29 -1.66
C SER A 242 -7.85 -2.24 -0.58
N ASN A 243 -7.13 -1.13 -0.75
CA ASN A 243 -7.41 0.15 -0.10
C ASN A 243 -7.80 1.14 -1.22
N PRO A 244 -9.05 1.10 -1.70
CA PRO A 244 -9.49 1.97 -2.78
C PRO A 244 -9.78 3.38 -2.26
N PRO A 245 -9.87 4.40 -3.13
CA PRO A 245 -10.33 5.73 -2.74
C PRO A 245 -11.74 5.66 -2.14
N TYR A 246 -11.93 6.21 -0.92
CA TYR A 246 -13.19 6.09 -0.19
C TYR A 246 -13.69 7.39 0.46
N ILE A 247 -12.98 8.51 0.25
CA ILE A 247 -13.37 9.78 0.84
C ILE A 247 -14.52 10.39 0.01
N LYS A 248 -15.60 10.78 0.69
CA LYS A 248 -16.70 11.51 0.05
C LYS A 248 -16.14 12.79 -0.57
N ARG A 249 -16.45 13.05 -1.84
CA ARG A 249 -15.93 14.23 -2.57
C ARG A 249 -16.12 15.53 -1.81
N SER A 250 -17.29 15.72 -1.19
CA SER A 250 -17.59 16.89 -0.37
C SER A 250 -16.70 17.05 0.86
N SER A 251 -16.15 15.94 1.36
CA SER A 251 -15.30 15.92 2.56
C SER A 251 -13.83 16.21 2.25
N ILE A 252 -13.41 16.15 0.99
CA ILE A 252 -11.99 16.37 0.62
C ILE A 252 -11.55 17.79 0.96
N ALA A 253 -12.43 18.77 0.77
CA ALA A 253 -12.12 20.18 1.04
C ALA A 253 -11.79 20.48 2.51
N VAL A 254 -12.27 19.66 3.45
CA VAL A 254 -12.06 19.83 4.90
C VAL A 254 -10.95 18.94 5.47
N LEU A 255 -10.27 18.16 4.62
CA LEU A 255 -9.11 17.38 5.03
C LEU A 255 -7.95 18.30 5.45
N GLN A 256 -6.99 17.71 6.18
CA GLN A 256 -5.74 18.40 6.50
C GLN A 256 -5.06 18.89 5.21
N GLU A 257 -4.40 20.05 5.31
CA GLU A 257 -3.76 20.69 4.18
C GLU A 257 -2.74 19.79 3.49
N GLU A 258 -2.00 19.02 4.27
CA GLU A 258 -1.03 18.02 3.82
C GLU A 258 -1.65 17.01 2.86
N VAL A 259 -2.86 16.55 3.17
CA VAL A 259 -3.56 15.52 2.39
C VAL A 259 -4.17 16.14 1.14
N LYS A 260 -5.04 17.13 1.31
CA LYS A 260 -5.83 17.67 0.18
C LYS A 260 -4.99 18.40 -0.88
N SER A 261 -3.83 18.97 -0.50
CA SER A 261 -2.99 19.78 -1.39
C SER A 261 -1.77 19.04 -1.93
N HIS A 262 -1.38 17.92 -1.32
CA HIS A 262 -0.11 17.26 -1.64
C HIS A 262 -0.25 15.78 -2.00
N GLU A 263 -1.37 15.13 -1.67
CA GLU A 263 -1.62 13.75 -2.07
C GLU A 263 -2.50 13.69 -3.33
N PRO A 264 -2.37 12.64 -4.16
CA PRO A 264 -3.08 12.61 -5.43
C PRO A 264 -4.59 12.47 -5.22
N MET A 265 -5.38 13.36 -5.82
CA MET A 265 -6.83 13.34 -5.76
C MET A 265 -7.43 11.98 -6.15
N LEU A 266 -6.79 11.30 -7.11
CA LEU A 266 -7.18 9.96 -7.57
C LEU A 266 -7.14 8.92 -6.46
N ALA A 267 -6.29 9.10 -5.44
CA ALA A 267 -6.18 8.19 -4.31
C ALA A 267 -7.15 8.54 -3.15
N LEU A 268 -7.84 9.69 -3.23
CA LEU A 268 -8.71 10.19 -2.18
C LEU A 268 -10.20 10.09 -2.54
N ASP A 269 -10.57 10.50 -3.77
CA ASP A 269 -11.95 10.71 -4.19
C ASP A 269 -12.68 9.38 -4.42
N GLY A 270 -13.50 8.97 -3.47
CA GLY A 270 -14.38 7.80 -3.56
C GLY A 270 -15.74 8.07 -4.21
N GLY A 271 -15.93 9.26 -4.80
CA GLY A 271 -17.19 9.66 -5.40
C GLY A 271 -18.09 10.45 -4.45
N GLU A 272 -19.36 10.59 -4.81
CA GLU A 272 -20.29 11.45 -4.09
C GLU A 272 -20.53 10.96 -2.64
N ASP A 273 -20.70 9.67 -2.45
CA ASP A 273 -20.91 9.05 -1.14
C ASP A 273 -19.71 8.25 -0.60
N GLY A 274 -18.58 8.25 -1.34
CA GLY A 274 -17.37 7.53 -0.98
C GLY A 274 -17.41 6.02 -1.26
N LEU A 275 -18.41 5.54 -2.02
CA LEU A 275 -18.64 4.10 -2.22
C LEU A 275 -18.48 3.64 -3.67
N ASP A 276 -18.08 4.51 -4.60
CA ASP A 276 -18.07 4.20 -6.03
C ASP A 276 -17.16 3.02 -6.38
N TYR A 277 -15.97 2.98 -5.82
CA TYR A 277 -15.04 1.87 -6.05
C TYR A 277 -15.51 0.58 -5.41
N TYR A 278 -16.11 0.63 -4.23
CA TYR A 278 -16.63 -0.57 -3.57
C TYR A 278 -17.74 -1.24 -4.36
N ARG A 279 -18.66 -0.46 -4.96
CA ARG A 279 -19.72 -1.03 -5.82
C ARG A 279 -19.12 -1.85 -6.94
N ARG A 280 -18.11 -1.32 -7.61
CA ARG A 280 -17.42 -1.98 -8.72
C ARG A 280 -16.60 -3.18 -8.24
N ILE A 281 -15.82 -3.02 -7.18
CA ILE A 281 -14.98 -4.11 -6.65
C ILE A 281 -15.84 -5.27 -6.17
N ILE A 282 -16.91 -5.03 -5.39
CA ILE A 282 -17.76 -6.08 -4.85
C ILE A 282 -18.48 -6.84 -5.98
N ASP A 283 -18.91 -6.16 -7.03
CA ASP A 283 -19.57 -6.79 -8.16
C ASP A 283 -18.62 -7.66 -8.98
N GLU A 284 -17.44 -7.14 -9.32
CA GLU A 284 -16.49 -7.81 -10.20
C GLU A 284 -15.60 -8.85 -9.49
N ALA A 285 -15.20 -8.64 -8.23
CA ALA A 285 -14.27 -9.51 -7.51
C ALA A 285 -14.70 -10.97 -7.46
N HIS A 286 -16.01 -11.24 -7.48
CA HIS A 286 -16.53 -12.60 -7.50
C HIS A 286 -15.98 -13.40 -8.69
N ASP A 287 -15.83 -12.81 -9.86
CA ASP A 287 -15.35 -13.51 -11.07
C ASP A 287 -13.87 -13.81 -11.01
N TYR A 288 -13.12 -12.99 -10.27
CA TYR A 288 -11.66 -13.10 -10.10
C TYR A 288 -11.24 -13.89 -8.84
N LEU A 289 -12.16 -14.17 -7.93
CA LEU A 289 -11.88 -15.02 -6.78
C LEU A 289 -12.06 -16.51 -7.14
N LYS A 290 -11.14 -17.34 -6.65
CA LYS A 290 -11.32 -18.78 -6.58
C LYS A 290 -12.50 -19.11 -5.67
N SER A 291 -13.09 -20.30 -5.83
CA SER A 291 -14.16 -20.75 -4.93
C SER A 291 -13.67 -20.80 -3.48
N GLY A 292 -14.33 -20.07 -2.60
CA GLY A 292 -13.94 -19.92 -1.21
C GLY A 292 -12.76 -18.95 -0.98
N GLY A 293 -12.36 -18.18 -2.00
CA GLY A 293 -11.38 -17.11 -1.87
C GLY A 293 -11.88 -15.91 -1.07
N TRP A 294 -10.97 -15.07 -0.62
CA TRP A 294 -11.23 -13.97 0.30
C TRP A 294 -11.18 -12.61 -0.38
N LEU A 295 -12.09 -11.73 0.01
CA LEU A 295 -12.08 -10.30 -0.31
C LEU A 295 -11.85 -9.51 0.98
N PHE A 296 -10.83 -8.65 0.99
CA PHE A 296 -10.49 -7.73 2.05
C PHE A 296 -10.49 -6.30 1.51
N LEU A 297 -11.24 -5.41 2.16
CA LEU A 297 -11.35 -4.00 1.76
C LEU A 297 -11.07 -3.12 2.97
N GLU A 298 -10.11 -2.21 2.86
CA GLU A 298 -10.01 -1.09 3.80
C GLU A 298 -11.19 -0.15 3.58
N ILE A 299 -11.73 0.43 4.66
CA ILE A 299 -12.92 1.27 4.63
C ILE A 299 -12.79 2.50 5.52
N GLY A 300 -13.56 3.53 5.22
CA GLY A 300 -13.78 4.64 6.13
C GLY A 300 -14.53 4.20 7.40
N PHE A 301 -14.27 4.89 8.50
CA PHE A 301 -14.77 4.53 9.82
C PHE A 301 -16.30 4.50 9.96
N ASP A 302 -17.03 5.07 9.01
CA ASP A 302 -18.49 5.16 8.97
C ASP A 302 -19.13 4.33 7.84
N GLN A 303 -18.34 3.48 7.15
CA GLN A 303 -18.78 2.80 5.93
C GLN A 303 -19.09 1.31 6.14
N GLY A 304 -18.78 0.71 7.29
CA GLY A 304 -18.86 -0.73 7.51
C GLY A 304 -20.25 -1.30 7.26
N GLU A 305 -21.30 -0.69 7.80
CA GLU A 305 -22.65 -1.19 7.62
C GLU A 305 -23.16 -1.05 6.17
N ALA A 306 -22.78 0.02 5.48
CA ALA A 306 -23.10 0.21 4.07
C ALA A 306 -22.47 -0.88 3.20
N LEU A 307 -21.19 -1.21 3.43
CA LEU A 307 -20.50 -2.27 2.71
C LEU A 307 -21.06 -3.65 3.09
N ARG A 308 -21.35 -3.87 4.37
CA ARG A 308 -21.99 -5.12 4.82
C ARG A 308 -23.27 -5.38 4.05
N LYS A 309 -24.17 -4.39 3.99
CA LYS A 309 -25.40 -4.50 3.22
C LYS A 309 -25.11 -4.76 1.74
N MET A 310 -24.24 -3.96 1.12
CA MET A 310 -23.89 -4.09 -0.30
C MET A 310 -23.38 -5.50 -0.63
N ILE A 311 -22.49 -6.07 0.18
CA ILE A 311 -21.96 -7.42 -0.01
C ILE A 311 -23.06 -8.47 0.15
N MET A 312 -23.92 -8.33 1.18
CA MET A 312 -25.00 -9.27 1.44
C MET A 312 -26.05 -9.27 0.32
N ASP A 313 -26.38 -8.11 -0.23
CA ASP A 313 -27.37 -7.95 -1.31
C ASP A 313 -26.93 -8.69 -2.59
N THR A 314 -25.63 -8.91 -2.82
CA THR A 314 -25.16 -9.72 -3.95
C THR A 314 -25.51 -11.21 -3.84
N GLY A 315 -25.69 -11.72 -2.63
CA GLY A 315 -25.87 -13.15 -2.37
C GLY A 315 -24.64 -14.03 -2.63
N ARG A 316 -23.54 -13.47 -3.17
CA ARG A 316 -22.35 -14.20 -3.68
C ARG A 316 -21.28 -14.48 -2.62
N TYR A 317 -21.32 -13.79 -1.49
CA TYR A 317 -20.31 -13.84 -0.43
C TYR A 317 -20.90 -14.36 0.89
N SER A 318 -20.04 -14.82 1.79
CA SER A 318 -20.39 -15.06 3.18
C SER A 318 -20.85 -13.77 3.87
N VAL A 319 -21.43 -13.88 5.05
CA VAL A 319 -21.67 -12.72 5.92
C VAL A 319 -20.35 -12.00 6.15
N PRO A 320 -20.24 -10.69 5.84
CA PRO A 320 -19.02 -9.93 6.05
C PRO A 320 -18.70 -9.76 7.53
N GLU A 321 -17.43 -9.81 7.87
CA GLU A 321 -16.87 -9.43 9.16
C GLU A 321 -16.28 -8.03 9.05
N ILE A 322 -16.60 -7.14 10.01
CA ILE A 322 -16.02 -5.81 10.12
C ILE A 322 -14.96 -5.87 11.20
N ILE A 323 -13.75 -5.44 10.86
CA ILE A 323 -12.61 -5.38 11.75
C ILE A 323 -12.36 -3.93 12.11
N HIS A 324 -12.18 -3.69 13.41
CA HIS A 324 -12.04 -2.36 13.98
C HIS A 324 -10.58 -2.05 14.33
N ASP A 325 -10.25 -0.77 14.37
CA ASP A 325 -9.00 -0.29 14.94
C ASP A 325 -9.02 -0.33 16.50
N LEU A 326 -7.91 0.05 17.12
CA LEU A 326 -7.80 0.11 18.59
C LEU A 326 -8.75 1.12 19.24
N ALA A 327 -9.26 2.08 18.47
CA ALA A 327 -10.26 3.04 18.91
C ALA A 327 -11.71 2.55 18.68
N GLY A 328 -11.89 1.32 18.21
CA GLY A 328 -13.20 0.72 17.92
C GLY A 328 -13.87 1.23 16.64
N ARG A 329 -13.12 1.85 15.73
CA ARG A 329 -13.64 2.37 14.47
C ARG A 329 -13.50 1.33 13.37
N ASP A 330 -14.47 1.25 12.46
CA ASP A 330 -14.42 0.36 11.31
C ASP A 330 -13.18 0.65 10.45
N ARG A 331 -12.45 -0.40 10.05
CA ARG A 331 -11.25 -0.26 9.20
C ARG A 331 -11.19 -1.25 8.06
N VAL A 332 -11.62 -2.48 8.28
CA VAL A 332 -11.56 -3.51 7.24
C VAL A 332 -12.86 -4.30 7.22
N VAL A 333 -13.37 -4.52 6.01
CA VAL A 333 -14.42 -5.51 5.75
C VAL A 333 -13.78 -6.70 5.08
N LYS A 334 -14.01 -7.89 5.63
CA LYS A 334 -13.60 -9.15 4.99
C LYS A 334 -14.79 -10.08 4.76
N CYS A 335 -14.79 -10.73 3.62
CA CYS A 335 -15.79 -11.75 3.30
C CYS A 335 -15.18 -12.83 2.41
N ARG A 336 -15.90 -13.92 2.25
CA ARG A 336 -15.46 -15.07 1.48
C ARG A 336 -16.41 -15.34 0.33
N LYS A 337 -15.90 -15.58 -0.87
CA LYS A 337 -16.72 -16.06 -1.99
C LYS A 337 -17.39 -17.39 -1.62
N LYS A 338 -18.72 -17.47 -1.79
CA LYS A 338 -19.44 -18.73 -1.58
C LYS A 338 -18.95 -19.80 -2.54
N LYS A 339 -18.94 -21.03 -2.06
CA LYS A 339 -18.72 -22.20 -2.94
C LYS A 339 -19.99 -22.41 -3.75
N PRO A 340 -19.86 -22.85 -5.03
CA PRO A 340 -21.03 -23.38 -5.73
C PRO A 340 -21.63 -24.53 -4.89
N GLU A 341 -22.92 -24.57 -4.80
CA GLU A 341 -23.67 -25.68 -4.22
C GLU A 341 -23.48 -26.96 -5.00
#